data_c412f6efb9e81316be937ae9fb78b7b9
#
_entry.id   c412f6efb9e81316be937ae9fb78b7b9
#
_cell.length_a   1.000
_cell.length_b   1.000
_cell.length_c   1.000
_cell.angle_alpha   90.00
_cell.angle_beta   90.00
_cell.angle_gamma   90.00
#
_symmetry.space_group_name_H-M   'P 1'
#
loop_
_entity.id
_entity.type
_entity.pdbx_description
1 polymer ?
#
loop_
_entity_poly.entity_id
_entity_poly.type
_entity_poly.pdbx_seq_one_letter_code
_entity_poly.pdbx_strand_id
1 'polypeptide(L)' 'MERKLISIEGTVFNDNGDITEEEFLDAFCKFLEDKGWHFAGLTREEDK' A
#
# COMPACT_ATOMS: atom_id res chain seq x y z
N MET A 1 16.13 2.19 -22.10
CA MET A 1 14.99 1.26 -21.88
C MET A 1 13.86 1.95 -21.15
N GLU A 2 12.69 1.86 -21.70
CA GLU A 2 11.54 2.50 -21.11
C GLU A 2 10.95 1.67 -19.98
N ARG A 3 10.50 2.35 -18.93
CA ARG A 3 9.82 1.70 -17.83
C ARG A 3 8.41 2.20 -17.77
N LYS A 4 7.50 1.29 -17.53
CA LYS A 4 6.13 1.66 -17.25
C LYS A 4 5.94 1.74 -15.76
N LEU A 5 5.29 2.79 -15.34
CA LEU A 5 5.03 3.02 -13.92
C LEU A 5 3.52 3.07 -13.73
N ILE A 6 3.09 2.59 -12.58
CA ILE A 6 1.67 2.64 -12.23
C ILE A 6 1.54 3.51 -11.00
N SER A 7 0.78 4.58 -11.13
CA SER A 7 0.49 5.44 -9.99
C SER A 7 -0.83 5.02 -9.39
N ILE A 8 -0.89 4.98 -8.08
CA ILE A 8 -2.11 4.56 -7.40
C ILE A 8 -2.59 5.68 -6.49
N GLU A 9 -3.89 5.79 -6.41
CA GLU A 9 -4.56 6.77 -5.58
C GLU A 9 -5.78 6.10 -4.99
N GLY A 10 -6.04 6.38 -3.74
CA GLY A 10 -7.21 5.81 -3.12
C GLY A 10 -7.01 5.61 -1.64
N THR A 11 -7.96 4.95 -1.02
CA THR A 11 -7.96 4.69 0.40
C THR A 11 -8.25 3.23 0.64
N VAL A 12 -7.50 2.63 1.52
CA VAL A 12 -7.71 1.24 1.90
C VAL A 12 -8.48 1.22 3.22
N PHE A 13 -9.50 0.43 3.28
CA PHE A 13 -10.28 0.30 4.50
C PHE A 13 -10.69 -1.15 4.70
N ASN A 14 -11.00 -1.46 5.93
CA ASN A 14 -11.44 -2.80 6.31
C ASN A 14 -12.93 -2.76 6.64
N ASP A 15 -13.70 -3.59 5.99
CA ASP A 15 -15.16 -3.62 6.19
C ASP A 15 -15.56 -4.07 7.58
N ASN A 16 -14.71 -4.84 8.22
CA ASN A 16 -15.05 -5.45 9.51
C ASN A 16 -14.41 -4.77 10.71
N GLY A 17 -13.80 -3.62 10.51
CA GLY A 17 -13.16 -2.92 11.60
C GLY A 17 -12.11 -1.95 11.11
N ASP A 18 -11.21 -1.60 12.00
CA ASP A 18 -10.15 -0.65 11.67
C ASP A 18 -8.93 -1.38 11.14
N ILE A 19 -8.17 -0.66 10.36
CA ILE A 19 -6.89 -1.15 9.88
C ILE A 19 -5.84 -0.10 10.24
N THR A 20 -4.71 -0.54 10.76
CA THR A 20 -3.63 0.38 11.09
C THR A 20 -2.68 0.48 9.92
N GLU A 21 -1.96 1.59 9.87
CA GLU A 21 -0.96 1.79 8.84
C GLU A 21 0.13 0.71 8.90
N GLU A 22 0.51 0.36 10.10
CA GLU A 22 1.52 -0.66 10.33
C GLU A 22 1.11 -2.01 9.76
N GLU A 23 -0.12 -2.40 10.03
CA GLU A 23 -0.69 -3.63 9.53
C GLU A 23 -0.76 -3.63 8.02
N PHE A 24 -1.23 -2.51 7.46
CA PHE A 24 -1.32 -2.36 6.03
C PHE A 24 0.06 -2.41 5.37
N LEU A 25 1.01 -1.70 5.92
CA LEU A 25 2.35 -1.66 5.35
C LEU A 25 3.02 -3.01 5.38
N ASP A 26 2.82 -3.77 6.45
CA ASP A 26 3.38 -5.10 6.55
C ASP A 26 2.87 -6.00 5.42
N ALA A 27 1.58 -5.99 5.21
CA ALA A 27 0.96 -6.80 4.16
C ALA A 27 1.36 -6.31 2.77
N PHE A 28 1.36 -5.01 2.60
CA PHE A 28 1.67 -4.40 1.31
C PHE A 28 3.13 -4.65 0.91
N CYS A 29 4.04 -4.49 1.86
CA CYS A 29 5.45 -4.73 1.58
C CYS A 29 5.70 -6.19 1.23
N LYS A 30 5.06 -7.11 1.92
CA LYS A 30 5.20 -8.53 1.61
C LYS A 30 4.70 -8.84 0.21
N PHE A 31 3.59 -8.25 -0.16
CA PHE A 31 3.04 -8.41 -1.49
C PHE A 31 4.02 -7.94 -2.55
N LEU A 32 4.60 -6.76 -2.34
CA LEU A 32 5.55 -6.20 -3.29
C LEU A 32 6.82 -7.05 -3.40
N GLU A 33 7.33 -7.50 -2.27
CA GLU A 33 8.52 -8.33 -2.25
C GLU A 33 8.32 -9.64 -3.00
N ASP A 34 7.16 -10.22 -2.82
CA ASP A 34 6.82 -11.46 -3.49
C ASP A 34 6.80 -11.29 -5.01
N LYS A 35 6.42 -10.13 -5.47
CA LYS A 35 6.36 -9.83 -6.89
C LYS A 35 7.65 -9.23 -7.45
N GLY A 36 8.55 -8.83 -6.61
CA GLY A 36 9.76 -8.15 -7.03
C GLY A 36 9.50 -6.70 -7.43
N TRP A 37 8.46 -6.11 -6.89
CA TRP A 37 8.07 -4.73 -7.19
C TRP A 37 8.45 -3.81 -6.06
N HIS A 38 8.42 -2.53 -6.33
CA HIS A 38 8.75 -1.51 -5.33
C HIS A 38 7.70 -0.43 -5.36
N PHE A 39 7.50 0.19 -4.22
CA PHE A 39 6.60 1.32 -4.09
C PHE A 39 7.38 2.50 -3.53
N ALA A 40 7.25 3.64 -4.16
CA ALA A 40 7.86 4.87 -3.67
C ALA A 40 6.75 5.89 -3.49
N GLY A 41 6.52 6.29 -2.25
CA GLY A 41 5.46 7.24 -1.96
C GLY A 41 5.23 7.32 -0.46
N LEU A 42 4.11 7.93 -0.11
CA LEU A 42 3.75 8.13 1.29
C LEU A 42 2.44 7.45 1.61
N THR A 43 2.37 6.91 2.80
CA THR A 43 1.13 6.37 3.32
C THR A 43 0.86 7.05 4.66
N ARG A 44 -0.40 7.12 5.04
CA ARG A 44 -0.76 7.70 6.34
C ARG A 44 -2.09 7.14 6.78
N GLU A 45 -2.29 7.15 8.10
CA GLU A 45 -3.58 6.81 8.66
C GLU A 45 -4.47 8.02 8.63
N GLU A 46 -5.72 7.79 8.30
CA GLU A 46 -6.72 8.85 8.33
C GLU A 46 -7.87 8.38 9.19
N ASP A 47 -8.29 9.23 10.08
CA ASP A 47 -9.46 8.98 10.91
C ASP A 47 -10.70 9.42 10.17
N LYS A 48 -11.77 8.71 10.40
CA LYS A 48 -13.05 9.04 9.79
C LYS A 48 -13.73 10.19 10.49
#